data_7ecc01993081b63fd1da053af7d495fa
#
_entry.id   7ecc01993081b63fd1da053af7d495fa
#
_cell.length_a   1.000
_cell.length_b   1.000
_cell.length_c   1.000
_cell.angle_alpha   90.00
_cell.angle_beta   90.00
_cell.angle_gamma   90.00
#
_symmetry.space_group_name_H-M   'P 1'
#
loop_
_entity.id
_entity.type
_entity.pdbx_description
1 polymer ?
#
loop_
_entity_poly.entity_id
_entity_poly.type
_entity_poly.pdbx_seq_one_letter_code
_entity_poly.pdbx_strand_id
1 'polypeptide(L)'
;VKTVENDPLFDKKQAQRILRYYVEVQKVAVKEKAGVIVEHFHSEVHNKIKGQARAMVVASNIKRAVEYYMAISRLLEERKSPYKAIVAFTGEIKYEGVTYNEAKLNGFPSSQIEKKFRKDPYRLLIVANKFQTGYDEPLLQTMYVDKGLSDIKAVQTLSRLNRCYPVSYTHL
;
A
#
# COMPACT_ATOMS: atom_id res chain seq x y z
N VAL A 1 16.77 -19.17 30.59
CA VAL A 1 16.72 -18.43 29.33
C VAL A 1 17.64 -17.24 29.49
N LYS A 2 18.83 -17.25 28.86
CA LYS A 2 19.73 -16.09 28.84
C LYS A 2 19.05 -14.99 28.03
N THR A 3 18.78 -13.84 28.61
CA THR A 3 18.33 -12.67 27.92
C THR A 3 19.47 -12.12 27.03
N VAL A 4 19.14 -11.66 25.82
CA VAL A 4 20.13 -11.14 24.84
C VAL A 4 21.00 -10.01 25.44
N GLU A 5 20.51 -9.34 26.47
CA GLU A 5 21.24 -8.27 27.19
C GLU A 5 22.47 -8.75 27.96
N ASN A 6 22.58 -10.05 28.25
CA ASN A 6 23.70 -10.66 29.00
C ASN A 6 24.66 -11.46 28.09
N ASP A 7 24.54 -11.34 26.76
CA ASP A 7 25.48 -11.97 25.85
C ASP A 7 26.72 -11.07 25.67
N PRO A 8 27.92 -11.54 26.07
CA PRO A 8 29.16 -10.75 25.95
C PRO A 8 29.56 -10.43 24.52
N LEU A 9 28.96 -11.10 23.50
CA LEU A 9 29.18 -10.85 22.09
C LEU A 9 28.15 -9.88 21.50
N PHE A 10 27.15 -9.46 22.30
CA PHE A 10 26.12 -8.56 21.85
C PHE A 10 26.51 -7.09 22.01
N ASP A 11 26.92 -6.46 20.90
CA ASP A 11 27.12 -5.01 20.85
C ASP A 11 25.81 -4.29 20.52
N LYS A 12 25.18 -3.77 21.56
CA LYS A 12 23.91 -3.03 21.47
C LYS A 12 23.99 -1.82 20.52
N LYS A 13 25.12 -1.12 20.50
CA LYS A 13 25.31 0.05 19.61
C LYS A 13 25.42 -0.38 18.16
N GLN A 14 26.15 -1.45 17.88
CA GLN A 14 26.28 -2.00 16.53
C GLN A 14 24.94 -2.55 16.04
N ALA A 15 24.20 -3.29 16.86
CA ALA A 15 22.87 -3.77 16.52
C ALA A 15 21.90 -2.63 16.22
N GLN A 16 21.88 -1.57 17.02
CA GLN A 16 21.08 -0.38 16.76
C GLN A 16 21.45 0.32 15.46
N ARG A 17 22.74 0.38 15.12
CA ARG A 17 23.24 0.98 13.86
C ARG A 17 22.78 0.19 12.65
N ILE A 18 22.90 -1.14 12.70
CA ILE A 18 22.42 -2.06 11.65
C ILE A 18 20.91 -1.94 11.47
N LEU A 19 20.15 -1.93 12.56
CA LEU A 19 18.70 -1.77 12.50
C LEU A 19 18.27 -0.42 11.90
N ARG A 20 18.92 0.68 12.27
CA ARG A 20 18.66 1.99 11.67
C ARG A 20 18.96 1.99 10.16
N TYR A 21 20.10 1.48 9.77
CA TYR A 21 20.45 1.35 8.35
C TYR A 21 19.42 0.54 7.59
N TYR A 22 19.01 -0.63 8.12
CA TYR A 22 18.00 -1.46 7.51
C TYR A 22 16.65 -0.75 7.35
N VAL A 23 16.22 0.00 8.37
CA VAL A 23 14.97 0.79 8.30
C VAL A 23 15.05 1.89 7.22
N GLU A 24 16.18 2.58 7.11
CA GLU A 24 16.36 3.63 6.09
C GLU A 24 16.36 3.04 4.67
N VAL A 25 17.08 1.96 4.42
CA VAL A 25 17.08 1.26 3.13
C VAL A 25 15.65 0.83 2.74
N GLN A 26 14.89 0.34 3.69
CA GLN A 26 13.51 -0.06 3.49
C GLN A 26 12.60 1.12 3.13
N LYS A 27 12.78 2.30 3.74
CA LYS A 27 12.02 3.51 3.40
C LYS A 27 12.35 4.01 1.99
N VAL A 28 13.61 3.97 1.59
CA VAL A 28 14.04 4.33 0.22
C VAL A 28 13.37 3.40 -0.79
N ALA A 29 13.39 2.09 -0.56
CA ALA A 29 12.75 1.12 -1.44
C ALA A 29 11.24 1.36 -1.61
N VAL A 30 10.51 1.73 -0.55
CA VAL A 30 9.08 2.08 -0.65
C VAL A 30 8.87 3.32 -1.50
N LYS A 31 9.71 4.35 -1.35
CA LYS A 31 9.61 5.58 -2.17
C LYS A 31 9.84 5.31 -3.65
N GLU A 32 10.86 4.52 -3.98
CA GLU A 32 11.16 4.13 -5.36
C GLU A 32 10.00 3.34 -5.98
N LYS A 33 9.51 2.33 -5.27
CA LYS A 33 8.34 1.54 -5.71
C LYS A 33 7.08 2.41 -5.86
N ALA A 34 6.83 3.34 -4.95
CA ALA A 34 5.73 4.29 -5.06
C ALA A 34 5.86 5.16 -6.32
N GLY A 35 7.08 5.57 -6.67
CA GLY A 35 7.37 6.27 -7.93
C GLY A 35 6.98 5.45 -9.15
N VAL A 36 7.39 4.19 -9.20
CA VAL A 36 7.03 3.24 -10.28
C VAL A 36 5.52 3.05 -10.37
N ILE A 37 4.84 2.87 -9.23
CA ILE A 37 3.38 2.72 -9.18
C ILE A 37 2.68 3.95 -9.77
N VAL A 38 3.04 5.15 -9.31
CA VAL A 38 2.41 6.39 -9.77
C VAL A 38 2.69 6.64 -11.25
N GLU A 39 3.92 6.38 -11.71
CA GLU A 39 4.28 6.48 -13.13
C GLU A 39 3.45 5.53 -13.98
N HIS A 40 3.47 4.23 -13.66
CA HIS A 40 2.73 3.22 -14.41
C HIS A 40 1.20 3.49 -14.39
N PHE A 41 0.67 3.98 -13.26
CA PHE A 41 -0.74 4.34 -13.18
C PHE A 41 -1.09 5.45 -14.18
N HIS A 42 -0.25 6.48 -14.29
CA HIS A 42 -0.50 7.60 -15.21
C HIS A 42 -0.19 7.27 -16.67
N SER A 43 0.79 6.41 -16.95
CA SER A 43 1.12 6.04 -18.34
C SER A 43 0.16 5.00 -18.91
N GLU A 44 -0.19 3.97 -18.12
CA GLU A 44 -0.80 2.75 -18.65
C GLU A 44 -2.20 2.44 -18.11
N VAL A 45 -2.54 2.91 -16.89
CA VAL A 45 -3.74 2.41 -16.20
C VAL A 45 -4.92 3.38 -16.28
N HIS A 46 -4.72 4.66 -15.96
CA HIS A 46 -5.79 5.61 -15.71
C HIS A 46 -6.78 5.76 -16.88
N ASN A 47 -6.32 5.60 -18.12
CA ASN A 47 -7.14 5.70 -19.34
C ASN A 47 -7.94 4.43 -19.65
N LYS A 48 -7.62 3.30 -19.01
CA LYS A 48 -8.37 2.05 -19.22
C LYS A 48 -9.78 2.17 -18.66
N ILE A 49 -10.66 1.24 -19.04
CA ILE A 49 -12.08 1.23 -18.65
C ILE A 49 -12.75 2.60 -18.92
N LYS A 50 -12.59 3.13 -20.15
CA LYS A 50 -13.13 4.44 -20.56
C LYS A 50 -12.68 5.60 -19.65
N GLY A 51 -11.42 5.57 -19.19
CA GLY A 51 -10.86 6.58 -18.30
C GLY A 51 -11.32 6.45 -16.84
N GLN A 52 -11.87 5.31 -16.42
CA GLN A 52 -12.38 5.08 -15.06
C GLN A 52 -11.56 4.07 -14.27
N ALA A 53 -10.49 3.52 -14.83
CA ALA A 53 -9.70 2.49 -14.19
C ALA A 53 -9.12 2.91 -12.83
N ARG A 54 -9.11 1.97 -11.92
CA ARG A 54 -8.57 2.09 -10.56
C ARG A 54 -7.46 1.08 -10.33
N ALA A 55 -6.61 1.37 -9.36
CA ALA A 55 -5.53 0.48 -8.98
C ALA A 55 -5.53 0.22 -7.47
N MET A 56 -5.04 -0.96 -7.08
CA MET A 56 -4.85 -1.34 -5.69
C MET A 56 -3.38 -1.65 -5.42
N VAL A 57 -2.88 -1.20 -4.27
CA VAL A 57 -1.55 -1.55 -3.76
C VAL A 57 -1.72 -2.44 -2.53
N VAL A 58 -1.24 -3.68 -2.62
CA VAL A 58 -1.31 -4.65 -1.51
C VAL A 58 0.02 -4.65 -0.77
N ALA A 59 0.03 -4.03 0.38
CA ALA A 59 1.21 -3.95 1.24
C ALA A 59 1.33 -5.18 2.17
N SER A 60 2.55 -5.51 2.56
CA SER A 60 2.86 -6.65 3.43
C SER A 60 2.31 -6.50 4.85
N ASN A 61 2.20 -5.28 5.35
CA ASN A 61 1.69 -4.97 6.69
C ASN A 61 1.18 -3.53 6.77
N ILE A 62 0.57 -3.15 7.90
CA ILE A 62 -0.02 -1.82 8.12
C ILE A 62 1.03 -0.71 8.01
N LYS A 63 2.23 -0.90 8.57
CA LYS A 63 3.31 0.08 8.48
C LYS A 63 3.64 0.39 7.02
N ARG A 64 3.79 -0.63 6.19
CA ARG A 64 4.04 -0.49 4.75
C ARG A 64 2.89 0.21 4.03
N ALA A 65 1.65 -0.11 4.39
CA ALA A 65 0.49 0.57 3.80
C ALA A 65 0.51 2.07 4.10
N VAL A 66 0.85 2.48 5.33
CA VAL A 66 0.98 3.89 5.70
C VAL A 66 2.14 4.56 4.96
N GLU A 67 3.30 3.90 4.85
CA GLU A 67 4.46 4.41 4.10
C GLU A 67 4.12 4.60 2.61
N TYR A 68 3.47 3.63 1.96
CA TYR A 68 2.99 3.76 0.58
C TYR A 68 1.97 4.87 0.42
N TYR A 69 1.01 4.97 1.33
CA TYR A 69 -0.01 6.02 1.27
C TYR A 69 0.62 7.42 1.32
N MET A 70 1.55 7.65 2.26
CA MET A 70 2.25 8.92 2.37
C MET A 70 3.10 9.23 1.12
N ALA A 71 3.85 8.24 0.62
CA ALA A 71 4.69 8.41 -0.55
C ALA A 71 3.87 8.66 -1.83
N ILE A 72 2.83 7.86 -2.06
CA ILE A 72 1.95 7.99 -3.24
C ILE A 72 1.18 9.31 -3.20
N SER A 73 0.59 9.68 -2.05
CA SER A 73 -0.15 10.94 -1.91
C SER A 73 0.74 12.14 -2.22
N ARG A 74 1.96 12.15 -1.68
CA ARG A 74 2.94 13.20 -1.97
C ARG A 74 3.30 13.26 -3.45
N LEU A 75 3.56 12.14 -4.08
CA LEU A 75 3.91 12.07 -5.52
C LEU A 75 2.74 12.54 -6.41
N LEU A 76 1.50 12.22 -6.05
CA LEU A 76 0.32 12.72 -6.75
C LEU A 76 0.18 14.25 -6.63
N GLU A 77 0.44 14.81 -5.44
CA GLU A 77 0.44 16.25 -5.20
C GLU A 77 1.57 16.96 -5.98
N GLU A 78 2.78 16.45 -5.92
CA GLU A 78 3.94 16.99 -6.66
C GLU A 78 3.72 17.02 -8.18
N ARG A 79 3.03 16.00 -8.71
CA ARG A 79 2.62 15.91 -10.12
C ARG A 79 1.38 16.75 -10.47
N LYS A 80 0.76 17.40 -9.49
CA LYS A 80 -0.55 18.08 -9.67
C LYS A 80 -1.59 17.13 -10.29
N SER A 81 -1.56 15.87 -9.91
CA SER A 81 -2.49 14.85 -10.40
C SER A 81 -3.92 15.19 -9.98
N PRO A 82 -4.93 14.97 -10.83
CA PRO A 82 -6.33 15.10 -10.43
C PRO A 82 -6.77 13.94 -9.51
N TYR A 83 -5.95 12.92 -9.35
CA TYR A 83 -6.29 11.71 -8.60
C TYR A 83 -5.77 11.74 -7.17
N LYS A 84 -6.44 10.99 -6.29
CA LYS A 84 -6.09 10.84 -4.88
C LYS A 84 -6.02 9.36 -4.50
N ALA A 85 -5.27 9.10 -3.43
CA ALA A 85 -5.15 7.79 -2.83
C ALA A 85 -6.05 7.66 -1.60
N ILE A 86 -6.44 6.41 -1.28
CA ILE A 86 -7.11 6.00 -0.04
C ILE A 86 -6.26 4.88 0.59
N VAL A 87 -6.18 4.85 1.92
CA VAL A 87 -5.58 3.73 2.65
C VAL A 87 -6.63 2.96 3.44
N ALA A 88 -6.50 1.63 3.48
CA ALA A 88 -7.42 0.75 4.20
C ALA A 88 -6.67 -0.35 4.96
N PHE A 89 -6.86 -0.38 6.29
CA PHE A 89 -6.33 -1.40 7.19
C PHE A 89 -7.18 -1.47 8.46
N THR A 90 -7.05 -2.53 9.24
CA THR A 90 -7.79 -2.68 10.49
C THR A 90 -6.91 -2.30 11.68
N GLY A 91 -7.47 -1.49 12.60
CA GLY A 91 -6.80 -1.07 13.84
C GLY A 91 -6.04 0.25 13.72
N GLU A 92 -5.04 0.40 14.56
CA GLU A 92 -4.22 1.60 14.66
C GLU A 92 -2.73 1.24 14.61
N ILE A 93 -1.91 2.20 14.20
CA ILE A 93 -0.45 2.05 14.19
C ILE A 93 0.23 3.32 14.70
N LYS A 94 1.25 3.14 15.52
CA LYS A 94 2.17 4.22 15.87
C LYS A 94 3.31 4.28 14.85
N TYR A 95 3.40 5.37 14.12
CA TYR A 95 4.43 5.61 13.11
C TYR A 95 5.05 6.98 13.31
N GLU A 96 6.38 7.04 13.45
CA GLU A 96 7.15 8.27 13.73
C GLU A 96 6.59 9.11 14.91
N GLY A 97 6.18 8.42 15.98
CA GLY A 97 5.66 9.05 17.20
C GLY A 97 4.18 9.42 17.15
N VAL A 98 3.53 9.32 15.99
CA VAL A 98 2.11 9.64 15.79
C VAL A 98 1.29 8.38 15.65
N THR A 99 0.12 8.32 16.29
CA THR A 99 -0.85 7.23 16.11
C THR A 99 -1.78 7.55 14.94
N TYR A 100 -1.86 6.62 14.00
CA TYR A 100 -2.69 6.70 12.80
C TYR A 100 -3.71 5.57 12.76
N ASN A 101 -4.90 5.90 12.26
CA ASN A 101 -5.92 4.97 11.80
C ASN A 101 -6.43 5.42 10.42
N GLU A 102 -7.29 4.62 9.80
CA GLU A 102 -7.83 4.92 8.47
C GLU A 102 -8.50 6.30 8.39
N ALA A 103 -9.33 6.63 9.38
CA ALA A 103 -10.10 7.88 9.37
C ALA A 103 -9.18 9.11 9.44
N LYS A 104 -8.13 9.04 10.26
CA LYS A 104 -7.15 10.13 10.41
C LYS A 104 -6.33 10.35 9.13
N LEU A 105 -5.93 9.27 8.46
CA LEU A 105 -5.16 9.34 7.22
C LEU A 105 -6.01 9.80 6.03
N ASN A 106 -7.20 9.23 5.89
CA ASN A 106 -8.09 9.54 4.77
C ASN A 106 -8.86 10.84 4.91
N GLY A 107 -9.03 11.36 6.14
CA GLY A 107 -9.86 12.55 6.43
C GLY A 107 -11.36 12.28 6.39
N PHE A 108 -11.79 11.00 6.44
CA PHE A 108 -13.20 10.60 6.49
C PHE A 108 -13.36 9.21 7.17
N PRO A 109 -14.57 8.86 7.65
CA PRO A 109 -14.82 7.60 8.34
C PRO A 109 -14.52 6.37 7.47
N SER A 110 -14.02 5.29 8.09
CA SER A 110 -13.68 4.03 7.44
C SER A 110 -14.85 3.39 6.68
N SER A 111 -16.09 3.61 7.13
CA SER A 111 -17.30 3.15 6.45
C SER A 111 -17.53 3.76 5.07
N GLN A 112 -16.88 4.87 4.76
CA GLN A 112 -17.00 5.56 3.48
C GLN A 112 -15.94 5.14 2.45
N ILE A 113 -14.94 4.33 2.82
CA ILE A 113 -13.82 3.96 1.95
C ILE A 113 -14.30 3.39 0.63
N GLU A 114 -15.15 2.36 0.67
CA GLU A 114 -15.67 1.71 -0.55
C GLU A 114 -16.45 2.69 -1.44
N LYS A 115 -17.36 3.45 -0.84
CA LYS A 115 -18.18 4.43 -1.57
C LYS A 115 -17.32 5.52 -2.21
N LYS A 116 -16.29 5.99 -1.52
CA LYS A 116 -15.39 7.02 -2.04
C LYS A 116 -14.45 6.46 -3.09
N PHE A 117 -13.95 5.24 -2.92
CA PHE A 117 -13.08 4.62 -3.91
C PHE A 117 -13.77 4.39 -5.26
N ARG A 118 -15.09 4.26 -5.29
CA ARG A 118 -15.89 4.15 -6.52
C ARG A 118 -16.10 5.48 -7.26
N LYS A 119 -15.61 6.60 -6.70
CA LYS A 119 -15.80 7.94 -7.25
C LYS A 119 -14.48 8.69 -7.32
N ASP A 120 -14.38 9.56 -8.32
CA ASP A 120 -13.29 10.51 -8.38
C ASP A 120 -13.32 11.47 -7.17
N PRO A 121 -12.17 11.93 -6.74
CA PRO A 121 -10.84 11.77 -7.36
C PRO A 121 -10.07 10.51 -6.92
N TYR A 122 -10.68 9.60 -6.16
CA TYR A 122 -9.98 8.46 -5.56
C TYR A 122 -9.79 7.31 -6.56
N ARG A 123 -8.54 7.07 -6.97
CA ARG A 123 -8.19 6.08 -7.99
C ARG A 123 -7.18 5.03 -7.53
N LEU A 124 -6.47 5.26 -6.43
CA LEU A 124 -5.50 4.33 -5.86
C LEU A 124 -5.95 3.94 -4.45
N LEU A 125 -6.07 2.63 -4.19
CA LEU A 125 -6.41 2.07 -2.89
C LEU A 125 -5.21 1.28 -2.35
N ILE A 126 -4.66 1.71 -1.22
CA ILE A 126 -3.56 1.01 -0.55
C ILE A 126 -4.14 0.18 0.59
N VAL A 127 -3.84 -1.12 0.62
CA VAL A 127 -4.44 -2.04 1.58
C VAL A 127 -3.39 -2.85 2.35
N ALA A 128 -3.69 -3.12 3.63
CA ALA A 128 -3.02 -4.12 4.43
C ALA A 128 -4.06 -4.93 5.21
N ASN A 129 -4.08 -6.25 5.03
CA ASN A 129 -4.98 -7.20 5.71
C ASN A 129 -6.50 -6.93 5.55
N LYS A 130 -6.89 -5.92 4.81
CA LYS A 130 -8.27 -5.52 4.54
C LYS A 130 -8.50 -5.51 3.03
N PHE A 131 -9.71 -5.81 2.57
CA PHE A 131 -10.06 -5.87 1.14
C PHE A 131 -9.26 -6.89 0.29
N GLN A 132 -8.44 -7.70 0.91
CA GLN A 132 -7.74 -8.80 0.22
C GLN A 132 -8.68 -9.97 -0.09
N THR A 133 -9.77 -10.08 0.67
CA THR A 133 -10.84 -11.07 0.47
C THR A 133 -12.21 -10.37 0.55
N GLY A 134 -13.21 -10.72 -0.30
CA GLY A 134 -14.60 -10.22 -0.24
C GLY A 134 -14.85 -8.83 -0.87
N TYR A 135 -13.84 -8.10 -1.35
CA TYR A 135 -14.05 -6.80 -2.01
C TYR A 135 -14.20 -6.96 -3.52
N ASP A 136 -15.30 -6.48 -4.05
CA ASP A 136 -15.59 -6.49 -5.48
C ASP A 136 -15.67 -5.05 -6.03
N GLU A 137 -14.72 -4.70 -6.91
CA GLU A 137 -14.65 -3.40 -7.56
C GLU A 137 -14.46 -3.59 -9.07
N PRO A 138 -15.55 -3.42 -9.85
CA PRO A 138 -15.50 -3.62 -11.29
C PRO A 138 -14.51 -2.74 -12.05
N LEU A 139 -14.16 -1.59 -11.49
CA LEU A 139 -13.21 -0.64 -12.08
C LEU A 139 -11.76 -0.91 -11.69
N LEU A 140 -11.51 -1.92 -10.85
CA LEU A 140 -10.16 -2.30 -10.45
C LEU A 140 -9.45 -2.99 -11.62
N GLN A 141 -8.55 -2.26 -12.26
CA GLN A 141 -7.82 -2.71 -13.46
C GLN A 141 -6.45 -3.31 -13.12
N THR A 142 -5.78 -2.81 -12.11
CA THR A 142 -4.39 -3.17 -11.79
C THR A 142 -4.20 -3.37 -10.29
N MET A 143 -3.39 -4.35 -9.94
CA MET A 143 -2.97 -4.60 -8.56
C MET A 143 -1.44 -4.66 -8.49
N TYR A 144 -0.87 -3.84 -7.62
CA TYR A 144 0.55 -3.85 -7.28
C TYR A 144 0.73 -4.59 -5.97
N VAL A 145 1.52 -5.66 -5.96
CA VAL A 145 1.65 -6.52 -4.80
C VAL A 145 3.05 -6.44 -4.23
N ASP A 146 3.19 -5.82 -3.05
CA ASP A 146 4.43 -5.73 -2.28
C ASP A 146 4.38 -6.64 -1.05
N LYS A 147 4.20 -7.92 -1.30
CA LYS A 147 4.35 -8.99 -0.29
C LYS A 147 4.60 -10.33 -0.95
N GLY A 148 5.27 -11.23 -0.23
CA GLY A 148 5.33 -12.62 -0.64
C GLY A 148 3.92 -13.20 -0.72
N LEU A 149 3.52 -13.62 -1.91
CA LEU A 149 2.28 -14.36 -2.12
C LEU A 149 2.59 -15.83 -1.93
N SER A 150 2.06 -16.44 -0.87
CA SER A 150 2.10 -17.88 -0.68
C SER A 150 0.72 -18.47 -1.00
N ASP A 151 0.70 -19.41 -1.94
CA ASP A 151 -0.36 -20.38 -2.21
C ASP A 151 -1.81 -19.83 -2.32
N ILE A 152 -2.70 -20.29 -1.47
CA ILE A 152 -4.14 -20.00 -1.51
C ILE A 152 -4.45 -18.50 -1.43
N LYS A 153 -3.68 -17.74 -0.66
CA LYS A 153 -3.86 -16.27 -0.57
C LYS A 153 -3.50 -15.55 -1.86
N ALA A 154 -2.54 -16.07 -2.62
CA ALA A 154 -2.21 -15.54 -3.95
C ALA A 154 -3.39 -15.70 -4.91
N VAL A 155 -3.93 -16.89 -5.01
CA VAL A 155 -5.10 -17.18 -5.86
C VAL A 155 -6.29 -16.33 -5.47
N GLN A 156 -6.60 -16.21 -4.18
CA GLN A 156 -7.69 -15.39 -3.68
C GLN A 156 -7.51 -13.88 -3.94
N THR A 157 -6.28 -13.39 -3.92
CA THR A 157 -5.98 -11.98 -4.20
C THR A 157 -6.05 -11.70 -5.71
N LEU A 158 -5.50 -12.59 -6.53
CA LEU A 158 -5.43 -12.41 -7.98
C LEU A 158 -6.75 -12.72 -8.70
N SER A 159 -7.56 -13.65 -8.21
CA SER A 159 -8.87 -14.00 -8.81
C SER A 159 -9.87 -12.83 -8.86
N ARG A 160 -9.62 -11.78 -8.10
CA ARG A 160 -10.44 -10.56 -8.08
C ARG A 160 -10.23 -9.67 -9.28
N LEU A 161 -9.06 -9.73 -9.88
CA LEU A 161 -8.74 -8.99 -11.09
C LEU A 161 -9.41 -9.59 -12.34
N ASN A 162 -9.92 -10.82 -12.26
CA ASN A 162 -10.29 -11.61 -13.44
C ASN A 162 -11.78 -11.57 -13.81
N ARG A 163 -12.57 -10.61 -13.27
CA ARG A 163 -14.03 -10.73 -13.36
C ARG A 163 -14.72 -10.05 -14.55
N CYS A 164 -14.18 -8.99 -15.16
CA CYS A 164 -14.91 -8.30 -16.23
C CYS A 164 -14.06 -7.70 -17.36
N TYR A 165 -12.74 -7.53 -17.19
CA TYR A 165 -11.85 -6.95 -18.20
C TYR A 165 -10.47 -7.63 -18.12
N PRO A 166 -9.73 -7.74 -19.26
CA PRO A 166 -8.34 -8.23 -19.22
C PRO A 166 -7.49 -7.35 -18.32
N VAL A 167 -6.90 -7.94 -17.29
CA VAL A 167 -6.24 -7.22 -16.20
C VAL A 167 -4.74 -7.53 -16.17
N SER A 168 -3.93 -6.54 -15.85
CA SER A 168 -2.50 -6.72 -15.58
C SER A 168 -2.21 -6.65 -14.08
N TYR A 169 -1.31 -7.50 -13.61
CA TYR A 169 -0.72 -7.40 -12.27
C TYR A 169 0.79 -7.26 -12.39
N THR A 170 1.38 -6.51 -11.48
CA THR A 170 2.82 -6.34 -11.38
C THR A 170 3.27 -6.71 -9.97
N HIS A 171 4.22 -7.62 -9.87
CA HIS A 171 4.92 -7.95 -8.64
C HIS A 171 6.10 -6.96 -8.48
N LEU A 172 6.18 -6.31 -7.33
CA LEU A 172 7.20 -5.30 -6.99
C LEU A 172 8.36 -5.89 -6.21
#